data_e8f7b1b0cdb3bdf22fdf1249f94b706c
#
_entry.id   e8f7b1b0cdb3bdf22fdf1249f94b706c
#
_cell.length_a   1.000
_cell.length_b   1.000
_cell.length_c   1.000
_cell.angle_alpha   90.00
_cell.angle_beta   90.00
_cell.angle_gamma   90.00
#
_symmetry.space_group_name_H-M   'P 1'
#
loop_
_entity.id
_entity.type
_entity.pdbx_description
1 polymer ?
#
loop_
_entity_poly.entity_id
_entity_poly.type
_entity_poly.pdbx_seq_one_letter_code
_entity_poly.pdbx_strand_id
1 'polypeptide(L)'
;MSQLRQLVIAAEDPVRLAGFYQEVFDLEKIDENAAVVFLSDGTFSLSLLRETEPAKQGFRHMGFDTTRAESVRLKLTDVETADREVHEVNSAAGIDHELHDPDGNLIGISRRAFDVAYQQGPVPIRHIALYTPNPQRMRDFYCNVLDMKEVERTDRSSIFVSDGYFNLALLYQRKEEPMGLNHFGFHVKSNEEMQARAEKAGVRRGAKRPDRIPFAEYRVHDPEGNGIDISQKGWRV
;
A
#
# COMPACT_ATOMS: atom_id res chain seq x y z
N MET A 1 -9.24 -9.57 -13.59
CA MET A 1 -7.94 -8.98 -13.25
C MET A 1 -8.09 -8.50 -11.82
N SER A 2 -7.16 -8.90 -10.96
CA SER A 2 -7.15 -8.42 -9.58
C SER A 2 -6.63 -6.99 -9.54
N GLN A 3 -7.18 -6.15 -8.67
CA GLN A 3 -6.78 -4.75 -8.55
C GLN A 3 -6.40 -4.46 -7.10
N LEU A 4 -5.25 -3.85 -6.88
CA LEU A 4 -4.82 -3.41 -5.56
C LEU A 4 -5.63 -2.17 -5.15
N ARG A 5 -6.42 -2.30 -4.07
CA ARG A 5 -7.40 -1.29 -3.67
C ARG A 5 -7.34 -0.87 -2.20
N GLN A 6 -6.53 -1.54 -1.39
CA GLN A 6 -6.44 -1.23 0.03
C GLN A 6 -5.01 -1.36 0.56
N LEU A 7 -4.66 -0.48 1.46
CA LEU A 7 -3.54 -0.61 2.39
C LEU A 7 -4.08 -0.51 3.82
N VAL A 8 -3.70 -1.45 4.67
CA VAL A 8 -4.04 -1.42 6.09
C VAL A 8 -2.79 -1.20 6.92
N ILE A 9 -2.83 -0.18 7.76
CA ILE A 9 -1.77 0.19 8.69
C ILE A 9 -2.33 0.12 10.11
N ALA A 10 -1.62 -0.57 10.99
CA ALA A 10 -1.91 -0.57 12.43
C ALA A 10 -1.31 0.68 13.08
N ALA A 11 -2.13 1.45 13.75
CA ALA A 11 -1.85 2.76 14.33
C ALA A 11 -2.18 2.80 15.82
N GLU A 12 -1.40 3.52 16.59
CA GLU A 12 -1.69 3.77 18.01
C GLU A 12 -2.97 4.60 18.16
N ASP A 13 -3.06 5.68 17.38
CA ASP A 13 -4.24 6.57 17.36
C ASP A 13 -4.75 6.75 15.91
N PRO A 14 -5.59 5.82 15.42
CA PRO A 14 -6.10 5.88 14.06
C PRO A 14 -6.96 7.12 13.77
N VAL A 15 -7.61 7.71 14.77
CA VAL A 15 -8.43 8.93 14.59
C VAL A 15 -7.53 10.14 14.35
N ARG A 16 -6.49 10.31 15.15
CA ARG A 16 -5.49 11.37 14.98
C ARG A 16 -4.77 11.22 13.64
N LEU A 17 -4.38 9.99 13.32
CA LEU A 17 -3.67 9.69 12.07
C LEU A 17 -4.58 9.94 10.84
N ALA A 18 -5.87 9.61 10.93
CA ALA A 18 -6.86 9.93 9.90
C ALA A 18 -6.98 11.44 9.67
N GLY A 19 -7.00 12.24 10.74
CA GLY A 19 -7.01 13.71 10.65
C GLY A 19 -5.83 14.24 9.83
N PHE A 20 -4.64 13.69 10.02
CA PHE A 20 -3.46 14.05 9.24
C PHE A 20 -3.66 13.74 7.73
N TYR A 21 -4.14 12.57 7.38
CA TYR A 21 -4.36 12.20 5.96
C TYR A 21 -5.47 13.02 5.31
N GLN A 22 -6.50 13.40 6.06
CA GLN A 22 -7.56 14.30 5.59
C GLN A 22 -7.02 15.72 5.35
N GLU A 23 -6.27 16.29 6.30
CA GLU A 23 -5.74 17.67 6.19
C GLU A 23 -4.65 17.79 5.12
N VAL A 24 -3.74 16.81 5.02
CA VAL A 24 -2.58 16.90 4.12
C VAL A 24 -2.90 16.39 2.73
N PHE A 25 -3.58 15.25 2.61
CA PHE A 25 -3.76 14.53 1.33
C PHE A 25 -5.20 14.52 0.80
N ASP A 26 -6.11 15.27 1.43
CA ASP A 26 -7.51 15.38 1.02
C ASP A 26 -8.23 14.00 0.97
N LEU A 27 -7.82 13.02 1.80
CA LEU A 27 -8.55 11.76 1.88
C LEU A 27 -9.90 11.95 2.58
N GLU A 28 -10.92 11.31 2.05
CA GLU A 28 -12.24 11.30 2.68
C GLU A 28 -12.34 10.18 3.72
N LYS A 29 -12.88 10.49 4.91
CA LYS A 29 -13.27 9.45 5.86
C LYS A 29 -14.60 8.85 5.41
N ILE A 30 -14.58 7.58 5.02
CA ILE A 30 -15.77 6.87 4.51
C ILE A 30 -16.51 6.09 5.58
N ASP A 31 -15.79 5.59 6.60
CA ASP A 31 -16.40 4.89 7.74
C ASP A 31 -15.47 4.92 8.95
N GLU A 32 -16.03 4.64 10.13
CA GLU A 32 -15.29 4.54 11.38
C GLU A 32 -16.03 3.63 12.35
N ASN A 33 -15.29 2.76 13.02
CA ASN A 33 -15.78 1.99 14.17
C ASN A 33 -14.71 1.97 15.29
N ALA A 34 -14.95 1.25 16.36
CA ALA A 34 -14.03 1.22 17.52
C ALA A 34 -12.62 0.71 17.17
N ALA A 35 -12.48 -0.10 16.12
CA ALA A 35 -11.24 -0.75 15.74
C ALA A 35 -10.55 -0.13 14.52
N VAL A 36 -11.29 0.46 13.58
CA VAL A 36 -10.77 0.89 12.28
C VAL A 36 -11.36 2.23 11.86
N VAL A 37 -10.52 3.09 11.29
CA VAL A 37 -10.94 4.27 10.52
C VAL A 37 -10.63 4.01 9.04
N PHE A 38 -11.63 4.15 8.18
CA PHE A 38 -11.50 3.96 6.74
C PHE A 38 -11.41 5.31 6.03
N LEU A 39 -10.34 5.49 5.28
CA LEU A 39 -10.10 6.65 4.42
C LEU A 39 -10.06 6.23 2.96
N SER A 40 -10.42 7.13 2.06
CA SER A 40 -10.36 6.88 0.62
C SER A 40 -9.93 8.11 -0.17
N ASP A 41 -9.22 7.88 -1.29
CA ASP A 41 -8.99 8.85 -2.35
C ASP A 41 -10.08 8.78 -3.47
N GLY A 42 -11.16 8.03 -3.22
CA GLY A 42 -12.22 7.75 -4.19
C GLY A 42 -11.98 6.49 -5.06
N THR A 43 -10.78 5.89 -4.98
CA THR A 43 -10.43 4.67 -5.74
C THR A 43 -9.71 3.65 -4.88
N PHE A 44 -8.91 4.11 -3.94
CA PHE A 44 -8.08 3.31 -3.04
C PHE A 44 -8.45 3.61 -1.59
N SER A 45 -8.47 2.57 -0.75
CA SER A 45 -8.74 2.69 0.69
C SER A 45 -7.45 2.63 1.49
N LEU A 46 -7.26 3.61 2.38
CA LEU A 46 -6.30 3.55 3.47
C LEU A 46 -7.06 3.26 4.76
N SER A 47 -6.86 2.09 5.33
CA SER A 47 -7.52 1.69 6.57
C SER A 47 -6.53 1.74 7.73
N LEU A 48 -6.91 2.43 8.79
CA LEU A 48 -6.10 2.64 9.99
C LEU A 48 -6.68 1.79 11.13
N LEU A 49 -6.02 0.66 11.42
CA LEU A 49 -6.43 -0.29 12.44
C LEU A 49 -5.86 0.10 13.80
N ARG A 50 -6.67 0.14 14.84
CA ARG A 50 -6.19 0.43 16.20
C ARG A 50 -5.30 -0.70 16.73
N GLU A 51 -4.08 -0.33 17.14
CA GLU A 51 -3.12 -1.26 17.75
C GLU A 51 -2.30 -0.52 18.82
N THR A 52 -2.48 -0.91 20.06
CA THR A 52 -1.79 -0.29 21.21
C THR A 52 -0.43 -0.91 21.53
N GLU A 53 -0.15 -2.09 20.98
CA GLU A 53 1.13 -2.76 21.16
C GLU A 53 2.14 -2.27 20.12
N PRO A 54 3.20 -1.52 20.50
CA PRO A 54 4.12 -0.89 19.54
C PRO A 54 4.78 -1.88 18.56
N ALA A 55 5.07 -3.10 19.00
CA ALA A 55 5.69 -4.13 18.16
C ALA A 55 4.76 -4.63 17.02
N LYS A 56 3.47 -4.32 17.10
CA LYS A 56 2.46 -4.71 16.12
C LYS A 56 1.95 -3.53 15.27
N GLN A 57 2.46 -2.32 15.50
CA GLN A 57 2.13 -1.15 14.70
C GLN A 57 2.79 -1.21 13.31
N GLY A 58 2.26 -0.40 12.37
CA GLY A 58 2.75 -0.33 11.00
C GLY A 58 1.97 -1.24 10.03
N PHE A 59 2.65 -1.78 9.05
CA PHE A 59 2.03 -2.56 7.97
C PHE A 59 1.30 -3.80 8.46
N ARG A 60 0.05 -3.96 8.04
CA ARG A 60 -0.77 -5.15 8.33
C ARG A 60 -1.03 -5.98 7.08
N HIS A 61 -1.62 -5.40 6.06
CA HIS A 61 -1.84 -6.09 4.80
C HIS A 61 -2.15 -5.14 3.65
N MET A 62 -2.12 -5.69 2.44
CA MET A 62 -2.67 -5.09 1.23
C MET A 62 -3.96 -5.82 0.84
N GLY A 63 -4.93 -5.07 0.32
CA GLY A 63 -6.20 -5.63 -0.13
C GLY A 63 -6.36 -5.54 -1.65
N PHE A 64 -6.73 -6.68 -2.25
CA PHE A 64 -7.02 -6.79 -3.67
C PHE A 64 -8.51 -7.01 -3.90
N ASP A 65 -9.10 -6.21 -4.77
CA ASP A 65 -10.42 -6.46 -5.33
C ASP A 65 -10.31 -7.51 -6.42
N THR A 66 -11.03 -8.60 -6.28
CA THR A 66 -11.15 -9.61 -7.32
C THR A 66 -12.46 -10.37 -7.24
N THR A 67 -13.16 -10.45 -8.36
CA THR A 67 -14.34 -11.31 -8.51
C THR A 67 -14.00 -12.80 -8.65
N ARG A 68 -12.70 -13.15 -8.64
CA ARG A 68 -12.18 -14.48 -8.98
C ARG A 68 -11.35 -15.11 -7.87
N ALA A 69 -11.81 -15.08 -6.62
CA ALA A 69 -11.08 -15.68 -5.50
C ALA A 69 -10.71 -17.16 -5.76
N GLU A 70 -11.60 -17.94 -6.38
CA GLU A 70 -11.31 -19.32 -6.78
C GLU A 70 -10.19 -19.42 -7.83
N SER A 71 -10.12 -18.48 -8.79
CA SER A 71 -9.02 -18.43 -9.76
C SER A 71 -7.68 -18.11 -9.08
N VAL A 72 -7.67 -17.25 -8.04
CA VAL A 72 -6.48 -17.00 -7.23
C VAL A 72 -6.03 -18.28 -6.52
N ARG A 73 -6.95 -19.01 -5.91
CA ARG A 73 -6.69 -20.28 -5.23
C ARG A 73 -6.05 -21.32 -6.16
N LEU A 74 -6.59 -21.47 -7.37
CA LEU A 74 -6.03 -22.41 -8.36
C LEU A 74 -4.60 -22.05 -8.77
N LYS A 75 -4.28 -20.77 -8.90
CA LYS A 75 -2.95 -20.29 -9.28
C LYS A 75 -1.91 -20.44 -8.16
N LEU A 76 -2.32 -20.50 -6.90
CA LEU A 76 -1.41 -20.72 -5.77
C LEU A 76 -0.73 -22.08 -5.79
N THR A 77 -1.31 -23.10 -6.43
CA THR A 77 -0.72 -24.45 -6.51
C THR A 77 0.62 -24.47 -7.24
N ASP A 78 0.84 -23.53 -8.14
CA ASP A 78 1.99 -23.49 -9.04
C ASP A 78 3.07 -22.47 -8.61
N VAL A 79 2.87 -21.80 -7.49
CA VAL A 79 3.77 -20.72 -7.02
C VAL A 79 4.27 -21.01 -5.62
N GLU A 80 5.53 -20.67 -5.34
CA GLU A 80 6.11 -20.72 -4.01
C GLU A 80 5.57 -19.56 -3.18
N THR A 81 4.79 -19.87 -2.14
CA THR A 81 4.24 -18.90 -1.17
C THR A 81 4.54 -19.36 0.26
N ALA A 82 4.41 -18.46 1.23
CA ALA A 82 4.54 -18.79 2.64
C ALA A 82 3.42 -19.74 3.11
N ASP A 83 2.24 -19.58 2.54
CA ASP A 83 1.08 -20.45 2.75
C ASP A 83 0.37 -20.66 1.39
N ARG A 84 0.06 -21.90 1.04
CA ARG A 84 -0.60 -22.26 -0.22
C ARG A 84 -2.12 -22.27 -0.12
N GLU A 85 -2.67 -21.75 0.96
CA GLU A 85 -4.10 -21.75 1.20
C GLU A 85 -4.69 -20.34 1.12
N VAL A 86 -5.93 -20.26 0.67
CA VAL A 86 -6.79 -19.08 0.74
C VAL A 86 -7.80 -19.36 1.84
N HIS A 87 -7.74 -18.57 2.89
CA HIS A 87 -8.63 -18.72 4.05
C HIS A 87 -9.82 -17.79 3.93
N GLU A 88 -11.02 -18.29 4.24
CA GLU A 88 -12.19 -17.42 4.42
C GLU A 88 -12.10 -16.72 5.78
N VAL A 89 -12.33 -15.40 5.76
CA VAL A 89 -12.26 -14.57 6.95
C VAL A 89 -13.42 -13.58 6.99
N ASN A 90 -13.77 -13.14 8.19
CA ASN A 90 -14.65 -12.00 8.40
C ASN A 90 -13.87 -10.92 9.15
N SER A 91 -13.20 -10.07 8.38
CA SER A 91 -12.28 -9.08 8.91
C SER A 91 -12.95 -7.73 9.13
N ALA A 92 -12.60 -7.05 10.22
CA ALA A 92 -12.98 -5.66 10.47
C ALA A 92 -12.50 -4.70 9.36
N ALA A 93 -11.47 -5.09 8.60
CA ALA A 93 -10.93 -4.32 7.49
C ALA A 93 -11.64 -4.59 6.14
N GLY A 94 -12.74 -5.36 6.11
CA GLY A 94 -13.58 -5.57 4.92
C GLY A 94 -13.06 -6.61 3.93
N ILE A 95 -12.18 -7.54 4.36
CA ILE A 95 -11.70 -8.64 3.51
C ILE A 95 -12.58 -9.90 3.69
N ASP A 96 -12.81 -10.62 2.60
CA ASP A 96 -13.57 -11.88 2.57
C ASP A 96 -12.65 -13.11 2.67
N HIS A 97 -11.43 -12.99 2.13
CA HIS A 97 -10.43 -14.05 2.13
C HIS A 97 -9.04 -13.47 2.39
N GLU A 98 -8.15 -14.30 2.91
CA GLU A 98 -6.74 -13.95 3.11
C GLU A 98 -5.81 -15.03 2.56
N LEU A 99 -4.63 -14.62 2.16
CA LEU A 99 -3.51 -15.46 1.75
C LEU A 99 -2.19 -14.73 2.08
N HIS A 100 -1.08 -15.44 1.97
CA HIS A 100 0.24 -14.85 2.19
C HIS A 100 1.05 -14.82 0.89
N ASP A 101 1.79 -13.75 0.67
CA ASP A 101 2.79 -13.71 -0.38
C ASP A 101 4.03 -14.55 0.00
N PRO A 102 5.02 -14.72 -0.90
CA PRO A 102 6.20 -15.53 -0.61
C PRO A 102 7.01 -15.09 0.60
N ASP A 103 6.96 -13.84 0.99
CA ASP A 103 7.68 -13.30 2.15
C ASP A 103 6.83 -13.30 3.43
N GLY A 104 5.60 -13.81 3.37
CA GLY A 104 4.68 -13.90 4.49
C GLY A 104 3.87 -12.63 4.75
N ASN A 105 3.86 -11.66 3.82
CA ASN A 105 2.97 -10.52 3.95
C ASN A 105 1.52 -10.95 3.72
N LEU A 106 0.62 -10.54 4.61
CA LEU A 106 -0.80 -10.83 4.49
C LEU A 106 -1.41 -10.06 3.31
N ILE A 107 -2.19 -10.75 2.51
CA ILE A 107 -2.96 -10.20 1.39
C ILE A 107 -4.43 -10.49 1.65
N GLY A 108 -5.23 -9.44 1.77
CA GLY A 108 -6.67 -9.53 1.81
C GLY A 108 -7.27 -9.57 0.41
N ILE A 109 -8.33 -10.34 0.25
CA ILE A 109 -9.13 -10.36 -0.98
C ILE A 109 -10.56 -9.98 -0.62
N SER A 110 -11.13 -9.02 -1.37
CA SER A 110 -12.53 -8.66 -1.27
C SER A 110 -13.22 -8.77 -2.62
N ARG A 111 -14.51 -9.11 -2.60
CA ARG A 111 -15.40 -9.06 -3.77
C ARG A 111 -16.19 -7.76 -3.83
N ARG A 112 -16.10 -6.92 -2.80
CA ARG A 112 -16.95 -5.72 -2.61
C ARG A 112 -16.22 -4.42 -2.94
N ALA A 113 -15.10 -4.48 -3.66
CA ALA A 113 -14.31 -3.30 -4.04
C ALA A 113 -13.97 -2.36 -2.87
N PHE A 114 -13.95 -2.88 -1.63
CA PHE A 114 -13.72 -2.14 -0.38
C PHE A 114 -14.65 -0.92 -0.18
N ASP A 115 -15.84 -0.94 -0.80
CA ASP A 115 -16.89 0.09 -0.74
C ASP A 115 -16.39 1.52 -0.99
N VAL A 116 -15.30 1.70 -1.74
CA VAL A 116 -14.78 3.01 -2.14
C VAL A 116 -15.59 3.61 -3.29
N ALA A 117 -15.85 4.91 -3.21
CA ALA A 117 -16.46 5.65 -4.30
C ALA A 117 -15.54 5.66 -5.54
N TYR A 118 -16.12 5.49 -6.74
CA TYR A 118 -15.37 5.39 -8.00
C TYR A 118 -14.89 6.74 -8.56
N GLN A 119 -15.04 7.84 -7.84
CA GLN A 119 -14.52 9.14 -8.26
C GLN A 119 -13.15 9.38 -7.62
N GLN A 120 -12.13 9.43 -8.46
CA GLN A 120 -10.78 9.72 -8.02
C GLN A 120 -10.70 11.11 -7.37
N GLY A 121 -10.19 11.16 -6.14
CA GLY A 121 -9.89 12.37 -5.41
C GLY A 121 -8.72 13.17 -6.03
N PRO A 122 -8.47 14.39 -5.56
CA PRO A 122 -7.45 15.28 -6.11
C PRO A 122 -6.02 14.79 -5.86
N VAL A 123 -5.79 13.95 -4.85
CA VAL A 123 -4.48 13.46 -4.42
C VAL A 123 -4.52 11.93 -4.28
N PRO A 124 -4.43 11.18 -5.39
CA PRO A 124 -4.58 9.73 -5.35
C PRO A 124 -3.36 9.03 -4.77
N ILE A 125 -3.63 7.94 -4.03
CA ILE A 125 -2.63 6.94 -3.63
C ILE A 125 -2.31 6.09 -4.86
N ARG A 126 -1.04 6.00 -5.24
CA ARG A 126 -0.64 5.33 -6.50
C ARG A 126 0.52 4.36 -6.34
N HIS A 127 1.07 4.23 -5.14
CA HIS A 127 2.29 3.48 -4.94
C HIS A 127 2.37 2.82 -3.56
N ILE A 128 2.89 1.60 -3.53
CA ILE A 128 3.37 0.91 -2.33
C ILE A 128 4.74 0.31 -2.65
N ALA A 129 5.65 0.34 -1.69
CA ALA A 129 6.95 -0.28 -1.80
C ALA A 129 7.19 -1.25 -0.64
N LEU A 130 7.51 -2.48 -0.97
CA LEU A 130 7.87 -3.53 -0.02
C LEU A 130 9.36 -3.86 -0.12
N TYR A 131 10.03 -4.03 1.00
CA TYR A 131 11.33 -4.68 1.04
C TYR A 131 11.17 -6.20 1.01
N THR A 132 11.98 -6.84 0.16
CA THR A 132 12.01 -8.29 -0.03
C THR A 132 13.44 -8.78 -0.27
N PRO A 133 13.86 -9.92 0.30
CA PRO A 133 15.15 -10.53 -0.01
C PRO A 133 15.20 -11.11 -1.43
N ASN A 134 14.02 -11.36 -2.06
CA ASN A 134 13.93 -11.94 -3.40
C ASN A 134 12.83 -11.27 -4.25
N PRO A 135 13.13 -10.10 -4.88
CA PRO A 135 12.18 -9.39 -5.73
C PRO A 135 11.65 -10.23 -6.90
N GLN A 136 12.46 -11.18 -7.43
CA GLN A 136 12.02 -12.03 -8.53
C GLN A 136 10.91 -12.98 -8.09
N ARG A 137 11.06 -13.65 -6.95
CA ARG A 137 10.04 -14.54 -6.39
C ARG A 137 8.74 -13.80 -6.10
N MET A 138 8.84 -12.60 -5.52
CA MET A 138 7.68 -11.74 -5.26
C MET A 138 7.00 -11.31 -6.56
N ARG A 139 7.78 -10.88 -7.56
CA ARG A 139 7.26 -10.53 -8.89
C ARG A 139 6.49 -11.69 -9.52
N ASP A 140 7.04 -12.91 -9.48
CA ASP A 140 6.40 -14.08 -10.06
C ASP A 140 5.07 -14.38 -9.37
N PHE A 141 4.98 -14.22 -8.05
CA PHE A 141 3.73 -14.31 -7.31
C PHE A 141 2.72 -13.25 -7.76
N TYR A 142 3.07 -11.95 -7.69
CA TYR A 142 2.11 -10.88 -8.02
C TYR A 142 1.66 -10.93 -9.49
N CYS A 143 2.54 -11.32 -10.41
CA CYS A 143 2.18 -11.45 -11.82
C CYS A 143 1.35 -12.70 -12.11
N ASN A 144 1.71 -13.86 -11.56
CA ASN A 144 1.06 -15.13 -11.92
C ASN A 144 -0.23 -15.36 -11.12
N VAL A 145 -0.27 -14.93 -9.85
CA VAL A 145 -1.43 -15.16 -8.96
C VAL A 145 -2.43 -14.01 -9.05
N LEU A 146 -1.95 -12.75 -9.01
CA LEU A 146 -2.80 -11.56 -8.93
C LEU A 146 -2.90 -10.77 -10.24
N ASP A 147 -2.41 -11.35 -11.35
CA ASP A 147 -2.50 -10.79 -12.71
C ASP A 147 -1.82 -9.40 -12.90
N MET A 148 -0.90 -9.03 -12.03
CA MET A 148 -0.11 -7.79 -12.20
C MET A 148 0.91 -7.97 -13.34
N LYS A 149 1.42 -6.86 -13.87
CA LYS A 149 2.43 -6.86 -14.95
C LYS A 149 3.71 -6.19 -14.48
N GLU A 150 4.86 -6.77 -14.81
CA GLU A 150 6.14 -6.08 -14.63
C GLU A 150 6.20 -4.86 -15.54
N VAL A 151 6.44 -3.67 -14.96
CA VAL A 151 6.51 -2.40 -15.68
C VAL A 151 7.89 -1.79 -15.67
N GLU A 152 8.75 -2.18 -14.72
CA GLU A 152 10.12 -1.71 -14.63
C GLU A 152 11.00 -2.63 -13.81
N ARG A 153 12.30 -2.62 -14.11
CA ARG A 153 13.35 -3.30 -13.35
C ARG A 153 14.57 -2.39 -13.26
N THR A 154 15.10 -2.21 -12.08
CA THR A 154 16.30 -1.40 -11.86
C THR A 154 17.56 -2.25 -11.90
N ASP A 155 18.71 -1.61 -12.16
CA ASP A 155 20.05 -2.23 -12.09
C ASP A 155 20.39 -2.80 -10.70
N ARG A 156 19.64 -2.39 -9.67
CA ARG A 156 19.80 -2.83 -8.28
C ARG A 156 18.87 -3.97 -7.88
N SER A 157 18.33 -4.69 -8.85
CA SER A 157 17.43 -5.83 -8.68
C SER A 157 16.06 -5.52 -8.07
N SER A 158 15.68 -4.26 -7.92
CA SER A 158 14.30 -3.91 -7.56
C SER A 158 13.39 -4.05 -8.78
N ILE A 159 12.19 -4.57 -8.59
CA ILE A 159 11.21 -4.83 -9.65
C ILE A 159 9.93 -4.08 -9.31
N PHE A 160 9.30 -3.50 -10.34
CA PHE A 160 8.04 -2.79 -10.19
C PHE A 160 6.97 -3.53 -11.00
N VAL A 161 5.85 -3.79 -10.36
CA VAL A 161 4.67 -4.42 -10.98
C VAL A 161 3.46 -3.51 -10.86
N SER A 162 2.50 -3.65 -11.77
CA SER A 162 1.29 -2.83 -11.80
C SER A 162 0.06 -3.63 -12.20
N ASP A 163 -1.10 -3.21 -11.70
CA ASP A 163 -2.42 -3.67 -12.14
C ASP A 163 -3.03 -2.77 -13.23
N GLY A 164 -2.25 -1.82 -13.76
CA GLY A 164 -2.67 -0.81 -14.74
C GLY A 164 -3.13 0.51 -14.13
N TYR A 165 -3.23 0.59 -12.80
CA TYR A 165 -3.56 1.79 -12.05
C TYR A 165 -2.58 2.05 -10.91
N PHE A 166 -2.23 1.02 -10.18
CA PHE A 166 -1.40 1.08 -8.98
C PHE A 166 -0.01 0.49 -9.23
N ASN A 167 1.01 1.12 -8.70
CA ASN A 167 2.40 0.65 -8.80
C ASN A 167 2.82 -0.01 -7.47
N LEU A 168 3.28 -1.24 -7.54
CA LEU A 168 3.87 -1.97 -6.41
C LEU A 168 5.37 -2.17 -6.67
N ALA A 169 6.22 -1.57 -5.84
CA ALA A 169 7.66 -1.76 -5.89
C ALA A 169 8.11 -2.90 -4.96
N LEU A 170 8.84 -3.83 -5.51
CA LEU A 170 9.49 -4.93 -4.83
C LEU A 170 10.97 -4.57 -4.71
N LEU A 171 11.34 -3.93 -3.58
CA LEU A 171 12.66 -3.37 -3.36
C LEU A 171 13.59 -4.45 -2.80
N TYR A 172 14.76 -4.60 -3.42
CA TYR A 172 15.77 -5.53 -2.87
C TYR A 172 16.18 -5.08 -1.47
N GLN A 173 15.91 -5.95 -0.49
CA GLN A 173 16.26 -5.75 0.91
C GLN A 173 17.75 -5.89 1.13
N ARG A 174 18.37 -4.92 1.79
CA ARG A 174 19.70 -5.03 2.33
C ARG A 174 19.61 -5.58 3.75
N LYS A 175 20.73 -6.17 4.22
CA LYS A 175 20.80 -6.93 5.48
C LYS A 175 20.23 -6.25 6.73
N GLU A 176 20.15 -4.92 6.75
CA GLU A 176 19.75 -4.12 7.91
C GLU A 176 18.35 -3.50 7.78
N GLU A 177 17.69 -3.70 6.64
CA GLU A 177 16.37 -3.13 6.38
C GLU A 177 15.27 -4.10 6.85
N PRO A 178 14.20 -3.63 7.52
CA PRO A 178 13.09 -4.50 7.89
C PRO A 178 12.37 -5.01 6.64
N MET A 179 11.83 -6.22 6.71
CA MET A 179 10.94 -6.75 5.66
C MET A 179 9.57 -6.05 5.70
N GLY A 180 8.82 -6.14 4.59
CA GLY A 180 7.49 -5.59 4.48
C GLY A 180 7.46 -4.15 4.00
N LEU A 181 6.49 -3.37 4.45
CA LEU A 181 6.27 -2.00 3.95
C LEU A 181 7.45 -1.08 4.26
N ASN A 182 8.04 -0.52 3.20
CA ASN A 182 8.99 0.58 3.32
C ASN A 182 8.30 1.94 3.26
N HIS A 183 7.36 2.11 2.33
CA HIS A 183 6.59 3.35 2.15
C HIS A 183 5.41 3.12 1.21
N PHE A 184 4.53 4.09 1.17
CA PHE A 184 3.54 4.23 0.10
C PHE A 184 3.61 5.66 -0.47
N GLY A 185 2.83 5.96 -1.51
CA GLY A 185 3.04 7.22 -2.19
C GLY A 185 1.80 7.80 -2.84
N PHE A 186 1.76 9.14 -2.85
CA PHE A 186 0.72 9.96 -3.44
C PHE A 186 1.20 10.66 -4.70
N HIS A 187 0.38 10.59 -5.76
CA HIS A 187 0.57 11.43 -6.94
C HIS A 187 -0.04 12.80 -6.68
N VAL A 188 0.78 13.83 -6.72
CA VAL A 188 0.42 15.18 -6.31
C VAL A 188 0.59 16.19 -7.43
N LYS A 189 -0.19 17.26 -7.43
CA LYS A 189 -0.04 18.35 -8.38
C LYS A 189 1.15 19.27 -8.03
N SER A 190 1.45 19.40 -6.74
CA SER A 190 2.54 20.24 -6.24
C SER A 190 3.20 19.62 -5.01
N ASN A 191 4.48 19.25 -5.14
CA ASN A 191 5.29 18.80 -4.01
C ASN A 191 5.44 19.88 -2.95
N GLU A 192 5.56 21.14 -3.36
CA GLU A 192 5.72 22.28 -2.45
C GLU A 192 4.47 22.47 -1.59
N GLU A 193 3.29 22.40 -2.20
CA GLU A 193 2.03 22.50 -1.49
C GLU A 193 1.86 21.37 -0.46
N MET A 194 2.13 20.11 -0.86
CA MET A 194 2.02 18.98 0.05
C MET A 194 2.98 19.08 1.22
N GLN A 195 4.20 19.52 0.99
CA GLN A 195 5.16 19.75 2.07
C GLN A 195 4.71 20.86 3.02
N ALA A 196 4.15 21.96 2.48
CA ALA A 196 3.63 23.05 3.31
C ALA A 196 2.44 22.61 4.16
N ARG A 197 1.53 21.79 3.61
CA ARG A 197 0.42 21.17 4.37
C ARG A 197 0.95 20.25 5.47
N ALA A 198 1.94 19.40 5.17
CA ALA A 198 2.55 18.51 6.14
C ALA A 198 3.22 19.26 7.30
N GLU A 199 3.95 20.35 7.00
CA GLU A 199 4.54 21.24 8.02
C GLU A 199 3.46 21.88 8.91
N LYS A 200 2.38 22.37 8.31
CA LYS A 200 1.23 22.93 9.05
C LYS A 200 0.56 21.89 9.94
N ALA A 201 0.50 20.62 9.51
CA ALA A 201 0.01 19.50 10.31
C ALA A 201 1.02 18.98 11.35
N GLY A 202 2.14 19.68 11.55
CA GLY A 202 3.11 19.43 12.62
C GLY A 202 4.16 18.36 12.32
N VAL A 203 4.30 17.90 11.07
CA VAL A 203 5.38 16.98 10.68
C VAL A 203 6.50 17.72 9.96
N ARG A 204 7.68 17.12 9.94
CA ARG A 204 8.84 17.72 9.29
C ARG A 204 8.67 17.80 7.79
N ARG A 205 9.18 18.88 7.20
CA ARG A 205 9.31 19.02 5.75
C ARG A 205 10.03 17.80 5.16
N GLY A 206 9.52 17.34 4.04
CA GLY A 206 10.00 16.13 3.37
C GLY A 206 11.44 16.27 2.88
N ALA A 207 12.21 15.20 3.05
CA ALA A 207 13.54 15.11 2.46
C ALA A 207 13.45 14.90 0.95
N LYS A 208 14.26 15.66 0.18
CA LYS A 208 14.43 15.44 -1.26
C LYS A 208 15.04 14.05 -1.48
N ARG A 209 14.41 13.27 -2.35
CA ARG A 209 14.92 11.96 -2.74
C ARG A 209 16.11 12.13 -3.69
N PRO A 210 17.08 11.21 -3.68
CA PRO A 210 18.17 11.25 -4.64
C PRO A 210 17.65 11.17 -6.08
N ASP A 211 18.23 11.96 -7.01
CA ASP A 211 17.79 12.05 -8.40
C ASP A 211 17.82 10.71 -9.17
N ARG A 212 18.55 9.71 -8.65
CA ARG A 212 18.55 8.33 -9.16
C ARG A 212 17.26 7.54 -8.85
N ILE A 213 16.37 8.07 -8.01
CA ILE A 213 15.07 7.47 -7.72
C ILE A 213 14.08 8.05 -8.70
N PRO A 214 13.56 7.26 -9.65
CA PRO A 214 12.94 7.83 -10.87
C PRO A 214 11.56 8.44 -10.62
N PHE A 215 10.88 8.12 -9.53
CA PHE A 215 9.44 8.39 -9.42
C PHE A 215 9.05 9.27 -8.24
N ALA A 216 9.84 9.33 -7.18
CA ALA A 216 9.52 10.09 -5.97
C ALA A 216 10.50 11.23 -5.78
N GLU A 217 9.99 12.46 -5.74
CA GLU A 217 10.85 13.64 -5.55
C GLU A 217 11.12 13.91 -4.06
N TYR A 218 10.16 13.64 -3.19
CA TYR A 218 10.30 13.90 -1.76
C TYR A 218 9.68 12.77 -0.93
N ARG A 219 10.17 12.62 0.30
CA ARG A 219 9.59 11.76 1.33
C ARG A 219 9.25 12.56 2.56
N VAL A 220 8.00 12.49 2.99
CA VAL A 220 7.52 12.93 4.29
C VAL A 220 7.27 11.71 5.19
N HIS A 221 7.03 11.93 6.47
CA HIS A 221 6.56 10.88 7.37
C HIS A 221 5.26 11.35 8.01
N ASP A 222 4.35 10.43 8.26
CA ASP A 222 3.18 10.73 9.05
C ASP A 222 3.53 10.87 10.55
N PRO A 223 2.58 11.26 11.42
CA PRO A 223 2.83 11.40 12.85
C PRO A 223 3.29 10.14 13.59
N GLU A 224 3.09 8.95 13.00
CA GLU A 224 3.53 7.66 13.55
C GLU A 224 4.76 7.08 12.84
N GLY A 225 5.38 7.87 11.91
CA GLY A 225 6.64 7.53 11.29
C GLY A 225 6.54 6.72 10.00
N ASN A 226 5.34 6.45 9.48
CA ASN A 226 5.20 5.77 8.19
C ASN A 226 5.74 6.66 7.06
N GLY A 227 6.58 6.08 6.20
CA GLY A 227 7.16 6.80 5.07
C GLY A 227 6.15 7.03 3.96
N ILE A 228 6.06 8.27 3.47
CA ILE A 228 5.15 8.69 2.40
C ILE A 228 5.96 9.37 1.31
N ASP A 229 6.04 8.77 0.14
CA ASP A 229 6.63 9.43 -1.02
C ASP A 229 5.59 10.31 -1.71
N ILE A 230 5.97 11.52 -2.06
CA ILE A 230 5.15 12.44 -2.84
C ILE A 230 5.82 12.67 -4.20
N SER A 231 5.02 12.59 -5.26
CA SER A 231 5.51 12.66 -6.62
C SER A 231 4.58 13.45 -7.54
N GLN A 232 5.14 14.47 -8.21
CA GLN A 232 4.48 15.15 -9.32
C GLN A 232 4.62 14.38 -10.64
N LYS A 233 5.69 13.59 -10.79
CA LYS A 233 5.93 12.77 -11.98
C LYS A 233 5.03 11.53 -12.02
N GLY A 234 4.58 11.06 -10.86
CA GLY A 234 3.84 9.82 -10.73
C GLY A 234 4.71 8.57 -10.94
N TRP A 235 4.07 7.43 -10.98
CA TRP A 235 4.71 6.11 -11.16
C TRP A 235 4.27 5.48 -12.47
N ARG A 236 5.11 4.60 -13.03
CA ARG A 236 4.72 3.76 -14.16
C ARG A 236 3.67 2.72 -13.72
N VAL A 237 2.63 2.57 -14.51
CA VAL A 237 1.53 1.63 -14.31
C VAL A 237 1.24 0.84 -15.58
#